data_479b6865e859b76fb646bff684d1888c
#
_entry.id   479b6865e859b76fb646bff684d1888c
#
_cell.length_a   1.000
_cell.length_b   1.000
_cell.length_c   1.000
_cell.angle_alpha   90.00
_cell.angle_beta   90.00
_cell.angle_gamma   90.00
#
_symmetry.space_group_name_H-M   'P 1'
#
loop_
_entity.id
_entity.type
_entity.pdbx_description
1 polymer ?
#
loop_
_entity_poly.entity_id
_entity_poly.type
_entity_poly.pdbx_seq_one_letter_code
_entity_poly.pdbx_strand_id
1 'polypeptide(L)'
;MTSGTRASRGPALVAHIDGGARGNPGPAGYGVHVQTEGGETVAELFGYLGVATNNTAEYAALLALLEHARAAGAASLRVLSDSELLVRQVRGEYRVKDPKLKILHAAARGLIASLGRVVVEHVPREENRAADALANRAMDLRESSGPLPEALRSLPRTPAQGTLLP
;
A
#
# COMPACT_ATOMS: atom_id res chain seq x y z
N MET A 1 8.37 -8.39 34.07
CA MET A 1 8.07 -8.26 32.84
C MET A 1 7.87 -6.92 32.44
N THR A 2 8.43 -6.54 31.57
CA THR A 2 8.44 -5.17 31.24
C THR A 2 7.64 -4.93 30.00
N SER A 3 7.23 -3.69 29.84
CA SER A 3 6.50 -3.33 28.66
C SER A 3 7.39 -3.36 27.43
N GLY A 4 8.67 -3.16 27.60
CA GLY A 4 9.59 -3.25 26.48
C GLY A 4 9.59 -4.62 25.87
N THR A 5 9.54 -5.66 26.71
CA THR A 5 9.45 -7.00 26.23
C THR A 5 8.16 -7.22 25.47
N ARG A 6 7.07 -6.65 25.97
CA ARG A 6 5.80 -6.77 25.33
C ARG A 6 5.79 -6.07 23.97
N ALA A 7 6.40 -4.88 23.90
CA ALA A 7 6.45 -4.13 22.66
C ALA A 7 7.21 -4.86 21.57
N SER A 8 8.17 -5.71 21.92
CA SER A 8 8.99 -6.41 20.95
C SER A 8 8.42 -7.78 20.59
N ARG A 9 7.24 -8.13 21.10
CA ARG A 9 6.66 -9.44 20.82
C ARG A 9 6.06 -9.57 19.45
N GLY A 10 5.65 -8.48 18.84
CA GLY A 10 5.10 -8.55 17.52
C GLY A 10 6.14 -8.90 16.49
N PRO A 11 5.72 -9.34 15.30
CA PRO A 11 6.67 -9.69 14.26
C PRO A 11 7.36 -8.46 13.70
N ALA A 12 8.61 -8.66 13.26
CA ALA A 12 9.32 -7.68 12.46
C ALA A 12 9.08 -8.05 11.01
N LEU A 13 8.42 -7.19 10.27
CA LEU A 13 7.99 -7.49 8.90
C LEU A 13 8.74 -6.68 7.86
N VAL A 14 8.98 -7.29 6.72
CA VAL A 14 9.54 -6.64 5.54
C VAL A 14 8.57 -6.88 4.41
N ALA A 15 8.16 -5.82 3.73
CA ALA A 15 7.16 -5.97 2.69
C ALA A 15 7.49 -5.16 1.44
N HIS A 16 7.25 -5.79 0.30
CA HIS A 16 7.34 -5.14 -1.00
C HIS A 16 5.93 -4.75 -1.42
N ILE A 17 5.77 -3.54 -1.93
CA ILE A 17 4.48 -3.05 -2.41
C ILE A 17 4.61 -2.57 -3.85
N ASP A 18 3.52 -2.70 -4.62
CA ASP A 18 3.47 -2.22 -5.99
C ASP A 18 2.03 -1.89 -6.36
N GLY A 19 1.86 -0.92 -7.23
CA GLY A 19 0.56 -0.57 -7.74
C GLY A 19 0.69 0.02 -9.12
N GLY A 20 -0.31 -0.18 -9.96
CA GLY A 20 -0.27 0.35 -11.31
C GLY A 20 -1.61 0.34 -11.97
N ALA A 21 -1.68 0.98 -13.13
CA ALA A 21 -2.88 1.04 -13.94
C ALA A 21 -2.51 0.73 -15.38
N ARG A 22 -3.40 0.00 -16.06
CA ARG A 22 -3.25 -0.28 -17.49
C ARG A 22 -3.94 0.84 -18.25
N GLY A 23 -3.14 1.84 -18.68
CA GLY A 23 -3.64 3.16 -19.01
C GLY A 23 -3.66 4.00 -17.74
N ASN A 24 -3.45 5.28 -17.83
CA ASN A 24 -3.32 6.11 -16.63
C ASN A 24 -4.19 7.36 -16.76
N PRO A 25 -5.48 7.32 -16.34
CA PRO A 25 -6.09 6.25 -15.56
C PRO A 25 -6.53 5.06 -16.41
N GLY A 26 -6.77 3.95 -15.74
CA GLY A 26 -7.24 2.72 -16.38
C GLY A 26 -7.46 1.66 -15.32
N PRO A 27 -7.75 0.42 -15.74
CA PRO A 27 -7.88 -0.68 -14.79
C PRO A 27 -6.62 -0.76 -13.93
N ALA A 28 -6.80 -0.69 -12.61
CA ALA A 28 -5.69 -0.53 -11.68
C ALA A 28 -5.74 -1.60 -10.60
N GLY A 29 -4.56 -1.95 -10.09
CA GLY A 29 -4.46 -2.94 -9.03
C GLY A 29 -3.20 -2.76 -8.22
N TYR A 30 -3.15 -3.44 -7.07
CA TYR A 30 -1.99 -3.38 -6.21
C TYR A 30 -1.59 -4.77 -5.73
N GLY A 31 -0.36 -4.89 -5.30
CA GLY A 31 0.18 -6.11 -4.71
C GLY A 31 1.05 -5.79 -3.52
N VAL A 32 1.02 -6.69 -2.53
CA VAL A 32 1.80 -6.59 -1.31
C VAL A 32 2.34 -7.96 -0.97
N HIS A 33 3.66 -8.07 -0.85
CA HIS A 33 4.31 -9.33 -0.47
C HIS A 33 5.00 -9.12 0.86
N VAL A 34 4.53 -9.82 1.89
CA VAL A 34 5.00 -9.62 3.26
C VAL A 34 5.82 -10.80 3.71
N GLN A 35 7.00 -10.51 4.27
CA GLN A 35 7.92 -11.51 4.75
C GLN A 35 8.36 -11.19 6.18
N THR A 36 8.86 -12.19 6.86
CA THR A 36 9.62 -11.96 8.08
C THR A 36 10.99 -11.41 7.70
N GLU A 37 11.75 -10.92 8.68
CA GLU A 37 13.11 -10.48 8.43
C GLU A 37 14.00 -11.61 7.89
N GLY A 38 13.69 -12.84 8.23
CA GLY A 38 14.42 -13.98 7.73
C GLY A 38 14.09 -14.37 6.30
N GLY A 39 13.12 -13.71 5.68
CA GLY A 39 12.77 -13.95 4.29
C GLY A 39 11.61 -14.92 4.09
N GLU A 40 10.95 -15.33 5.15
CA GLU A 40 9.83 -16.26 5.05
C GLU A 40 8.56 -15.50 4.72
N THR A 41 7.85 -15.92 3.66
CA THR A 41 6.60 -15.26 3.25
C THR A 41 5.51 -15.55 4.27
N VAL A 42 4.88 -14.48 4.75
CA VAL A 42 3.78 -14.63 5.72
C VAL A 42 2.45 -14.11 5.18
N ALA A 43 2.45 -13.31 4.13
CA ALA A 43 1.19 -12.86 3.53
C ALA A 43 1.43 -12.35 2.11
N GLU A 44 0.42 -12.55 1.27
CA GLU A 44 0.39 -11.98 -0.08
C GLU A 44 -0.99 -11.36 -0.27
N LEU A 45 -1.01 -10.07 -0.52
CA LEU A 45 -2.25 -9.33 -0.69
C LEU A 45 -2.30 -8.74 -2.09
N PHE A 46 -3.51 -8.66 -2.64
CA PHE A 46 -3.71 -7.96 -3.90
C PHE A 46 -5.12 -7.39 -3.95
N GLY A 47 -5.29 -6.35 -4.74
CA GLY A 47 -6.59 -5.72 -4.85
C GLY A 47 -6.80 -5.06 -6.20
N TYR A 48 -8.02 -5.19 -6.72
CA TYR A 48 -8.43 -4.55 -7.96
C TYR A 48 -9.24 -3.32 -7.62
N LEU A 49 -8.84 -2.19 -8.21
CA LEU A 49 -9.42 -0.88 -7.85
C LEU A 49 -10.45 -0.38 -8.86
N GLY A 50 -10.66 -1.10 -9.95
CA GLY A 50 -11.40 -0.53 -11.07
C GLY A 50 -10.54 0.49 -11.78
N VAL A 51 -11.14 1.56 -12.28
CA VAL A 51 -10.38 2.59 -12.98
C VAL A 51 -9.77 3.57 -11.99
N ALA A 52 -8.46 3.69 -12.03
CA ALA A 52 -7.71 4.58 -11.14
C ALA A 52 -6.37 4.92 -11.78
N THR A 53 -5.62 5.81 -11.13
CA THR A 53 -4.29 6.19 -11.62
C THR A 53 -3.23 5.30 -11.00
N ASN A 54 -2.04 5.32 -11.61
CA ASN A 54 -0.89 4.64 -11.03
C ASN A 54 -0.64 5.08 -9.59
N ASN A 55 -0.67 6.39 -9.34
CA ASN A 55 -0.38 6.89 -8.01
C ASN A 55 -1.41 6.45 -6.97
N THR A 56 -2.68 6.40 -7.34
CA THR A 56 -3.71 5.88 -6.44
C THR A 56 -3.44 4.43 -6.10
N ALA A 57 -3.07 3.62 -7.10
CA ALA A 57 -2.77 2.20 -6.87
C ALA A 57 -1.55 2.02 -5.96
N GLU A 58 -0.53 2.88 -6.11
CA GLU A 58 0.63 2.81 -5.23
C GLU A 58 0.24 3.10 -3.78
N TYR A 59 -0.58 4.11 -3.55
CA TYR A 59 -1.04 4.40 -2.20
C TYR A 59 -1.95 3.28 -1.66
N ALA A 60 -2.73 2.65 -2.54
CA ALA A 60 -3.57 1.53 -2.14
C ALA A 60 -2.72 0.38 -1.60
N ALA A 61 -1.62 0.07 -2.28
CA ALA A 61 -0.71 -0.97 -1.82
C ALA A 61 -0.15 -0.64 -0.43
N LEU A 62 0.29 0.60 -0.25
CA LEU A 62 0.82 1.03 1.03
C LEU A 62 -0.22 0.91 2.14
N LEU A 63 -1.43 1.39 1.88
CA LEU A 63 -2.51 1.34 2.87
C LEU A 63 -2.88 -0.09 3.22
N ALA A 64 -2.95 -0.98 2.23
CA ALA A 64 -3.26 -2.39 2.48
C ALA A 64 -2.20 -3.00 3.39
N LEU A 65 -0.93 -2.69 3.14
CA LEU A 65 0.15 -3.19 3.98
C LEU A 65 0.05 -2.64 5.40
N LEU A 66 -0.18 -1.34 5.53
CA LEU A 66 -0.22 -0.73 6.87
C LEU A 66 -1.38 -1.28 7.70
N GLU A 67 -2.53 -1.50 7.08
CA GLU A 67 -3.67 -2.12 7.77
C GLU A 67 -3.32 -3.55 8.19
N HIS A 68 -2.66 -4.30 7.31
CA HIS A 68 -2.26 -5.66 7.62
C HIS A 68 -1.26 -5.69 8.79
N ALA A 69 -0.27 -4.81 8.75
CA ALA A 69 0.75 -4.76 9.80
C ALA A 69 0.13 -4.40 11.13
N ARG A 70 -0.84 -3.49 11.14
CA ARG A 70 -1.54 -3.14 12.37
C ARG A 70 -2.31 -4.32 12.91
N ALA A 71 -3.05 -5.03 12.05
CA ALA A 71 -3.82 -6.20 12.48
C ALA A 71 -2.91 -7.32 12.99
N ALA A 72 -1.72 -7.44 12.43
CA ALA A 72 -0.75 -8.45 12.85
C ALA A 72 0.01 -8.04 14.13
N GLY A 73 -0.17 -6.83 14.59
CA GLY A 73 0.57 -6.34 15.75
C GLY A 73 2.06 -6.23 15.50
N ALA A 74 2.46 -5.84 14.29
CA ALA A 74 3.87 -5.80 13.92
C ALA A 74 4.66 -4.90 14.86
N ALA A 75 5.80 -5.40 15.33
CA ALA A 75 6.71 -4.61 16.15
C ALA A 75 7.49 -3.62 15.32
N SER A 76 7.75 -3.96 14.06
CA SER A 76 8.43 -3.07 13.14
C SER A 76 8.02 -3.43 11.72
N LEU A 77 8.14 -2.48 10.82
CA LEU A 77 7.76 -2.69 9.43
C LEU A 77 8.73 -1.94 8.53
N ARG A 78 9.27 -2.67 7.56
CA ARG A 78 10.12 -2.10 6.53
C ARG A 78 9.37 -2.22 5.22
N VAL A 79 9.09 -1.08 4.60
CA VAL A 79 8.31 -1.00 3.36
C VAL A 79 9.24 -0.72 2.21
N LEU A 80 9.21 -1.57 1.18
CA LEU A 80 10.04 -1.44 0.01
C LEU A 80 9.17 -1.19 -1.21
N SER A 81 9.44 -0.12 -1.94
CA SER A 81 8.65 0.29 -3.10
C SER A 81 9.57 0.73 -4.22
N ASP A 82 9.20 0.43 -5.45
CA ASP A 82 9.96 0.93 -6.60
C ASP A 82 9.44 2.28 -7.10
N SER A 83 8.47 2.89 -6.40
CA SER A 83 7.98 4.22 -6.72
C SER A 83 8.74 5.24 -5.89
N GLU A 84 9.71 5.90 -6.50
CA GLU A 84 10.47 6.93 -5.80
C GLU A 84 9.56 8.06 -5.34
N LEU A 85 8.58 8.41 -6.16
CA LEU A 85 7.64 9.48 -5.80
C LEU A 85 6.89 9.15 -4.52
N LEU A 86 6.34 7.93 -4.43
CA LEU A 86 5.62 7.51 -3.22
C LEU A 86 6.52 7.58 -2.00
N VAL A 87 7.72 7.02 -2.11
CA VAL A 87 8.64 6.98 -0.98
C VAL A 87 8.96 8.39 -0.50
N ARG A 88 9.26 9.31 -1.41
CA ARG A 88 9.60 10.68 -1.03
C ARG A 88 8.41 11.43 -0.46
N GLN A 89 7.22 11.19 -0.98
CA GLN A 89 6.02 11.83 -0.43
C GLN A 89 5.73 11.33 0.99
N VAL A 90 5.85 10.03 1.20
CA VAL A 90 5.58 9.46 2.53
C VAL A 90 6.64 9.91 3.55
N ARG A 91 7.86 10.09 3.10
CA ARG A 91 8.93 10.61 3.96
C ARG A 91 8.81 12.12 4.23
N GLY A 92 7.91 12.79 3.52
CA GLY A 92 7.75 14.22 3.67
C GLY A 92 8.74 15.06 2.86
N GLU A 93 9.46 14.43 1.94
CA GLU A 93 10.44 15.13 1.10
C GLU A 93 9.80 15.78 -0.11
N TYR A 94 8.68 15.22 -0.60
CA TYR A 94 7.94 15.79 -1.71
C TYR A 94 6.52 16.07 -1.27
N ARG A 95 5.96 17.15 -1.79
CA ARG A 95 4.60 17.55 -1.46
C ARG A 95 3.59 16.74 -2.25
N VAL A 96 2.45 16.42 -1.64
CA VAL A 96 1.31 15.80 -2.30
C VAL A 96 0.34 16.92 -2.67
N LYS A 97 0.05 17.08 -3.96
CA LYS A 97 -0.80 18.18 -4.43
C LYS A 97 -2.20 17.73 -4.80
N ASP A 98 -2.35 16.53 -5.34
CA ASP A 98 -3.64 16.05 -5.77
C ASP A 98 -4.57 15.84 -4.57
N PRO A 99 -5.80 16.38 -4.60
CA PRO A 99 -6.70 16.27 -3.44
C PRO A 99 -7.00 14.84 -3.02
N LYS A 100 -7.20 13.94 -3.98
CA LYS A 100 -7.48 12.55 -3.66
C LYS A 100 -6.27 11.90 -2.99
N LEU A 101 -5.09 12.14 -3.54
CA LEU A 101 -3.87 11.58 -2.96
C LEU A 101 -3.57 12.17 -1.60
N LYS A 102 -3.96 13.42 -1.34
CA LYS A 102 -3.79 14.00 -0.01
C LYS A 102 -4.55 13.21 1.04
N ILE A 103 -5.76 12.75 0.69
CA ILE A 103 -6.56 11.94 1.62
C ILE A 103 -5.85 10.63 1.91
N LEU A 104 -5.37 9.96 0.86
CA LEU A 104 -4.69 8.69 1.02
C LEU A 104 -3.36 8.84 1.76
N HIS A 105 -2.63 9.90 1.46
CA HIS A 105 -1.37 10.20 2.14
C HIS A 105 -1.60 10.45 3.63
N ALA A 106 -2.63 11.23 3.98
CA ALA A 106 -2.95 11.49 5.37
C ALA A 106 -3.31 10.21 6.11
N ALA A 107 -4.09 9.32 5.47
CA ALA A 107 -4.44 8.04 6.07
C ALA A 107 -3.20 7.20 6.30
N ALA A 108 -2.28 7.17 5.34
CA ALA A 108 -1.04 6.41 5.49
C ALA A 108 -0.20 6.97 6.62
N ARG A 109 -0.06 8.29 6.69
CA ARG A 109 0.73 8.92 7.75
C ARG A 109 0.14 8.62 9.13
N GLY A 110 -1.19 8.59 9.24
CA GLY A 110 -1.83 8.25 10.51
C GLY A 110 -1.55 6.82 10.94
N LEU A 111 -1.62 5.88 9.99
CA LEU A 111 -1.32 4.48 10.29
C LEU A 111 0.16 4.31 10.66
N ILE A 112 1.06 4.97 9.94
CA ILE A 112 2.48 4.91 10.23
C ILE A 112 2.74 5.42 11.66
N ALA A 113 2.12 6.52 12.03
CA ALA A 113 2.28 7.07 13.39
C ALA A 113 1.80 6.08 14.44
N SER A 114 0.69 5.38 14.17
CA SER A 114 0.14 4.45 15.16
C SER A 114 0.99 3.18 15.27
N LEU A 115 1.68 2.79 14.19
CA LEU A 115 2.55 1.62 14.23
C LEU A 115 3.89 1.92 14.91
N GLY A 116 4.40 3.12 14.73
CA GLY A 116 5.60 3.59 15.38
C GLY A 116 6.88 3.33 14.64
N ARG A 117 7.22 2.06 14.41
CA ARG A 117 8.50 1.70 13.77
C ARG A 117 8.29 1.30 12.33
N VAL A 118 8.18 2.29 11.47
CA VAL A 118 7.98 2.06 10.04
C VAL A 118 9.07 2.80 9.28
N VAL A 119 9.76 2.07 8.40
CA VAL A 119 10.78 2.64 7.51
C VAL A 119 10.32 2.39 6.08
N VAL A 120 10.35 3.41 5.25
CA VAL A 120 9.94 3.31 3.86
C VAL A 120 11.14 3.58 2.98
N GLU A 121 11.46 2.63 2.09
CA GLU A 121 12.68 2.70 1.28
C GLU A 121 12.38 2.42 -0.18
N HIS A 122 13.17 3.04 -1.04
CA HIS A 122 13.08 2.84 -2.49
C HIS A 122 13.96 1.66 -2.89
N VAL A 123 13.43 0.78 -3.75
CA VAL A 123 14.20 -0.33 -4.34
C VAL A 123 14.05 -0.29 -5.85
N PRO A 124 15.01 -0.84 -6.59
CA PRO A 124 14.86 -0.94 -8.04
C PRO A 124 13.72 -1.88 -8.41
N ARG A 125 13.17 -1.66 -9.59
CA ARG A 125 12.03 -2.46 -10.05
C ARG A 125 12.33 -3.95 -10.08
N GLU A 126 13.55 -4.33 -10.44
CA GLU A 126 13.90 -5.74 -10.55
C GLU A 126 13.92 -6.43 -9.18
N GLU A 127 13.92 -5.67 -8.10
CA GLU A 127 13.82 -6.24 -6.76
C GLU A 127 12.39 -6.24 -6.23
N ASN A 128 11.43 -5.81 -7.06
CA ASN A 128 10.04 -5.69 -6.63
C ASN A 128 9.11 -6.63 -7.39
N ARG A 129 9.62 -7.74 -7.88
CA ARG A 129 8.87 -8.61 -8.78
C ARG A 129 7.71 -9.31 -8.14
N ALA A 130 7.83 -9.69 -6.87
CA ALA A 130 6.75 -10.41 -6.19
C ALA A 130 5.51 -9.52 -6.05
N ALA A 131 5.70 -8.27 -5.64
CA ALA A 131 4.59 -7.33 -5.52
C ALA A 131 4.02 -6.99 -6.89
N ASP A 132 4.88 -6.82 -7.90
CA ASP A 132 4.43 -6.55 -9.26
C ASP A 132 3.55 -7.69 -9.79
N ALA A 133 3.95 -8.92 -9.55
CA ALA A 133 3.16 -10.08 -9.99
C ALA A 133 1.78 -10.09 -9.33
N LEU A 134 1.70 -9.73 -8.06
CA LEU A 134 0.43 -9.67 -7.36
C LEU A 134 -0.47 -8.54 -7.90
N ALA A 135 0.12 -7.39 -8.21
CA ALA A 135 -0.63 -6.29 -8.80
C ALA A 135 -1.19 -6.69 -10.17
N ASN A 136 -0.37 -7.37 -10.99
CA ASN A 136 -0.83 -7.85 -12.28
C ASN A 136 -1.93 -8.90 -12.14
N ARG A 137 -1.82 -9.79 -11.15
CA ARG A 137 -2.85 -10.76 -10.88
C ARG A 137 -4.19 -10.09 -10.58
N ALA A 138 -4.16 -9.04 -9.76
CA ALA A 138 -5.38 -8.31 -9.44
C ALA A 138 -6.02 -7.72 -10.70
N MET A 139 -5.20 -7.14 -11.58
CA MET A 139 -5.73 -6.54 -12.81
C MET A 139 -6.20 -7.59 -13.80
N ASP A 140 -5.48 -8.69 -13.92
CA ASP A 140 -5.86 -9.77 -14.85
C ASP A 140 -7.18 -10.41 -14.45
N LEU A 141 -7.33 -10.71 -13.18
CA LEU A 141 -8.50 -11.41 -12.67
C LEU A 141 -9.62 -10.49 -12.24
N ARG A 142 -9.33 -9.20 -12.06
CA ARG A 142 -10.25 -8.21 -11.54
C ARG A 142 -10.80 -8.66 -10.18
N GLU A 143 -9.90 -9.14 -9.34
CA GLU A 143 -10.25 -9.69 -8.02
C GLU A 143 -9.32 -9.12 -6.97
N SER A 144 -9.77 -9.25 -5.72
CA SER A 144 -9.00 -8.83 -4.56
C SER A 144 -8.91 -9.97 -3.57
N SER A 145 -7.81 -10.01 -2.82
CA SER A 145 -7.60 -11.05 -1.81
C SER A 145 -8.42 -10.81 -0.55
N GLY A 146 -8.97 -9.62 -0.40
CA GLY A 146 -9.79 -9.24 0.74
C GLY A 146 -10.36 -7.86 0.52
N PRO A 147 -10.96 -7.26 1.55
CA PRO A 147 -11.51 -5.90 1.42
C PRO A 147 -10.42 -4.92 1.02
N LEU A 148 -10.79 -3.92 0.23
CA LEU A 148 -9.87 -2.84 -0.11
C LEU A 148 -9.61 -1.99 1.14
N PRO A 149 -8.48 -1.28 1.18
CA PRO A 149 -8.18 -0.40 2.32
C PRO A 149 -9.30 0.58 2.62
N GLU A 150 -9.50 0.85 3.89
CA GLU A 150 -10.63 1.68 4.32
C GLU A 150 -10.62 3.05 3.68
N ALA A 151 -9.46 3.70 3.59
CA ALA A 151 -9.39 5.04 3.03
C ALA A 151 -9.85 5.08 1.58
N LEU A 152 -9.61 3.99 0.83
CA LEU A 152 -10.09 3.93 -0.55
C LEU A 152 -11.60 3.77 -0.62
N ARG A 153 -12.15 2.95 0.27
CA ARG A 153 -13.60 2.75 0.30
C ARG A 153 -14.33 4.03 0.72
N SER A 154 -13.64 4.89 1.45
CA SER A 154 -14.22 6.14 1.95
C SER A 154 -14.03 7.31 1.01
N LEU A 155 -13.29 7.15 -0.07
CA LEU A 155 -13.07 8.25 -1.00
C LEU A 155 -14.37 8.68 -1.66
N PRO A 156 -14.61 9.98 -1.80
CA PRO A 156 -15.79 10.45 -2.53
C PRO A 156 -15.68 10.04 -3.99
N ARG A 157 -16.79 9.63 -4.56
CA ARG A 157 -16.82 9.36 -5.99
C ARG A 157 -16.91 10.68 -6.72
N THR A 158 -16.18 10.78 -7.82
CA THR A 158 -16.30 11.99 -8.62
C THR A 158 -17.57 11.90 -9.43
N PRO A 159 -18.30 13.00 -9.55
CA PRO A 159 -19.51 13.00 -10.34
C PRO A 159 -19.29 12.58 -11.77
N ALA A 160 -18.17 12.95 -12.33
CA ALA A 160 -17.89 12.60 -13.71
C ALA A 160 -17.82 11.10 -13.90
N GLN A 161 -17.30 10.39 -12.91
CA GLN A 161 -17.28 8.94 -13.00
C GLN A 161 -18.65 8.36 -12.83
N GLY A 162 -19.43 8.95 -11.97
CA GLY A 162 -20.72 8.39 -11.66
C GLY A 162 -21.72 8.63 -12.74
N THR A 163 -21.57 9.71 -13.46
CA THR A 163 -22.57 9.99 -14.37
C THR A 163 -22.21 9.90 -15.74
N LEU A 164 -21.09 10.00 -15.95
CA LEU A 164 -20.78 9.87 -17.27
C LEU A 164 -21.86 9.87 -18.11
N LEU A 165 -22.26 10.11 -17.42
CA LEU A 165 -23.02 10.18 -17.79
C LEU A 165 -23.75 10.23 -17.82
N PRO A 166 -24.07 10.49 -17.92
CA PRO A 166 -25.24 10.26 -18.01
C PRO A 166 -25.56 10.35 -19.14
#